data_3366d4bbddfee81661ef8ddf1b41f826
#
_entry.id   3366d4bbddfee81661ef8ddf1b41f826
#
_cell.length_a   1.000
_cell.length_b   1.000
_cell.length_c   1.000
_cell.angle_alpha   90.00
_cell.angle_beta   90.00
_cell.angle_gamma   90.00
#
_symmetry.space_group_name_H-M   'P 1'
#
loop_
_entity.id
_entity.type
_entity.pdbx_description
1 polymer ?
#
loop_
_entity_poly.entity_id
_entity_poly.type
_entity_poly.pdbx_seq_one_letter_code
_entity_poly.pdbx_strand_id
1 'polypeptide(L)'
;MGIHSTMPYQWEVENGLGWSCIPENEGIERDYCDPAKTESHGIPPVNFILMIRGHSKVRRLATVSSLDQPEAALATEWAWYWEEEDECWNVFWSSTMEDLERVYSDPSLGSVFEFTAGRHTYEVNLEDMIQSNKSSHTLRLVRRRPIFKSPRDVQRVICMSNTNTSIVPSYWDQSRLPGNGFEMVLLPSSTAEHKDIKACFEKTAVGFHILTIERVQNLYQWNFYELQRDQMKSSGTSIMEKQLFHGTVSEHVDRICKDNFDWRVCRNNDIPYGKGNYFARDASYYTSQSGVRSMFVCRVLVGDYTVGNSSCRTPPLKETGGSIAYDSCVDNIQEPHVFVVFKKSQIYPEYLIKF
;
A
#
# COMPACT_ATOMS: atom_id res chain seq x y z
N MET A 1 25.01 -0.39 17.01
CA MET A 1 24.44 0.61 17.95
C MET A 1 22.97 0.72 17.63
N GLY A 2 22.11 0.35 18.58
CA GLY A 2 20.66 0.33 18.36
C GLY A 2 20.07 1.74 18.36
N ILE A 3 18.97 1.91 17.61
CA ILE A 3 18.17 3.12 17.64
C ILE A 3 17.55 3.23 19.03
N HIS A 4 17.86 4.30 19.77
CA HIS A 4 17.21 4.65 21.05
C HIS A 4 15.89 5.41 20.82
N SER A 5 15.41 5.49 19.57
CA SER A 5 14.21 6.21 19.15
C SER A 5 13.02 5.26 19.08
N THR A 6 11.85 5.77 19.43
CA THR A 6 10.56 5.12 19.16
C THR A 6 10.18 5.10 17.67
N MET A 7 11.00 5.73 16.82
CA MET A 7 10.80 5.82 15.38
C MET A 7 11.63 4.75 14.63
N PRO A 8 11.16 4.23 13.48
CA PRO A 8 11.90 3.27 12.65
C PRO A 8 13.10 3.88 11.93
N TYR A 9 13.34 5.16 12.09
CA TYR A 9 14.44 5.91 11.47
C TYR A 9 14.98 6.99 12.38
N GLN A 10 16.26 7.34 12.18
CA GLN A 10 16.90 8.48 12.81
C GLN A 10 17.96 9.07 11.89
N TRP A 11 17.89 10.38 11.65
CA TRP A 11 18.88 11.12 10.89
C TRP A 11 19.88 11.77 11.82
N GLU A 12 21.16 11.61 11.50
CA GLU A 12 22.25 12.14 12.30
C GLU A 12 23.25 12.88 11.42
N VAL A 13 23.87 13.91 11.98
CA VAL A 13 24.93 14.70 11.36
C VAL A 13 26.21 14.54 12.15
N GLU A 14 27.33 14.39 11.44
CA GLU A 14 28.66 14.35 12.02
C GLU A 14 29.09 15.77 12.44
N ASN A 15 29.55 15.88 13.66
CA ASN A 15 30.18 17.08 14.21
C ASN A 15 31.55 16.73 14.80
N GLY A 16 32.32 17.71 15.22
CA GLY A 16 33.68 17.48 15.75
C GLY A 16 33.78 16.57 16.99
N LEU A 17 32.61 16.18 17.58
CA LEU A 17 32.50 15.30 18.75
C LEU A 17 31.88 13.95 18.43
N GLY A 18 31.41 13.72 17.20
CA GLY A 18 30.78 12.49 16.77
C GLY A 18 29.45 12.74 16.03
N TRP A 19 28.48 11.85 16.22
CA TRP A 19 27.18 11.91 15.56
C TRP A 19 26.12 12.49 16.49
N SER A 20 25.31 13.42 15.98
CA SER A 20 24.19 14.03 16.71
C SER A 20 22.90 13.98 15.88
N CYS A 21 21.77 13.79 16.55
CA CYS A 21 20.44 13.76 15.91
C CYS A 21 20.13 15.10 15.26
N ILE A 22 19.50 15.03 14.07
CA ILE A 22 18.99 16.22 13.40
C ILE A 22 17.57 16.46 13.88
N PRO A 23 17.23 17.67 14.40
CA PRO A 23 15.89 17.96 14.94
C PRO A 23 14.75 17.80 13.93
N GLU A 24 14.99 18.14 12.65
CA GLU A 24 14.01 18.07 11.56
C GLU A 24 13.84 16.64 10.99
N ASN A 25 14.11 15.64 11.80
CA ASN A 25 14.15 14.21 11.47
C ASN A 25 12.98 13.73 10.59
N GLU A 26 11.74 14.08 10.94
CA GLU A 26 10.53 13.68 10.20
C GLU A 26 10.46 14.33 8.81
N GLY A 27 10.79 15.61 8.70
CA GLY A 27 10.78 16.34 7.43
C GLY A 27 11.80 15.78 6.45
N ILE A 28 13.02 15.50 6.93
CA ILE A 28 14.08 14.89 6.13
C ILE A 28 13.68 13.49 5.68
N GLU A 29 13.11 12.68 6.57
CA GLU A 29 12.65 11.34 6.22
C GLU A 29 11.54 11.34 5.17
N ARG A 30 10.57 12.23 5.30
CA ARG A 30 9.49 12.37 4.32
C ARG A 30 10.02 12.70 2.93
N ASP A 31 11.00 13.60 2.85
CA ASP A 31 11.64 13.95 1.58
C ASP A 31 12.49 12.79 1.04
N TYR A 32 13.21 12.08 1.91
CA TYR A 32 14.02 10.93 1.52
C TYR A 32 13.20 9.76 1.00
N CYS A 33 12.01 9.54 1.53
CA CYS A 33 11.09 8.49 1.07
C CYS A 33 10.52 8.75 -0.34
N ASP A 34 10.56 10.00 -0.81
CA ASP A 34 10.14 10.36 -2.16
C ASP A 34 11.27 10.05 -3.16
N PRO A 35 11.09 9.10 -4.10
CA PRO A 35 12.14 8.75 -5.04
C PRO A 35 12.50 9.88 -6.01
N ALA A 36 11.64 10.87 -6.21
CA ALA A 36 11.94 12.02 -7.08
C ALA A 36 12.88 13.02 -6.41
N LYS A 37 13.01 13.00 -5.08
CA LYS A 37 13.84 13.97 -4.36
C LYS A 37 15.29 13.54 -4.22
N THR A 38 16.20 14.46 -4.46
CA THR A 38 17.64 14.31 -4.25
C THR A 38 18.16 15.07 -3.03
N GLU A 39 17.31 15.94 -2.45
CA GLU A 39 17.65 16.72 -1.26
C GLU A 39 16.40 17.01 -0.41
N SER A 40 16.64 17.28 0.89
CA SER A 40 15.57 17.64 1.82
C SER A 40 15.24 19.13 1.73
N HIS A 41 14.03 19.47 2.21
CA HIS A 41 13.73 20.85 2.57
C HIS A 41 14.60 21.28 3.77
N GLY A 42 14.83 22.58 3.89
CA GLY A 42 15.60 23.17 4.99
C GLY A 42 16.89 23.84 4.55
N ILE A 43 17.53 24.54 5.49
CA ILE A 43 18.77 25.31 5.21
C ILE A 43 19.80 25.00 6.29
N PRO A 44 20.95 24.40 5.94
CA PRO A 44 21.24 23.78 4.64
C PRO A 44 20.45 22.48 4.44
N PRO A 45 20.13 22.11 3.20
CA PRO A 45 19.47 20.86 2.89
C PRO A 45 20.39 19.66 3.13
N VAL A 46 19.80 18.48 3.35
CA VAL A 46 20.50 17.20 3.28
C VAL A 46 20.52 16.73 1.82
N ASN A 47 21.69 16.57 1.25
CA ASN A 47 21.83 15.94 -0.06
C ASN A 47 21.79 14.41 0.11
N PHE A 48 20.82 13.76 -0.50
CA PHE A 48 20.54 12.32 -0.34
C PHE A 48 21.43 11.43 -1.21
N ILE A 49 22.13 11.99 -2.18
CA ILE A 49 23.07 11.26 -3.02
C ILE A 49 24.44 11.21 -2.34
N LEU A 50 24.91 12.36 -1.86
CA LEU A 50 26.22 12.50 -1.22
C LEU A 50 26.19 12.21 0.28
N MET A 51 25.01 12.16 0.88
CA MET A 51 24.78 12.00 2.32
C MET A 51 25.56 13.06 3.14
N ILE A 52 25.32 14.33 2.77
CA ILE A 52 25.94 15.50 3.43
C ILE A 52 24.88 16.58 3.72
N ARG A 53 25.13 17.38 4.77
CA ARG A 53 24.41 18.61 5.10
C ARG A 53 25.42 19.74 5.24
N GLY A 54 25.48 20.64 4.24
CA GLY A 54 26.59 21.60 4.13
C GLY A 54 27.93 20.87 3.93
N HIS A 55 28.82 20.96 4.89
CA HIS A 55 30.12 20.28 4.85
C HIS A 55 30.21 19.03 5.74
N SER A 56 29.16 18.71 6.47
CA SER A 56 29.14 17.61 7.42
C SER A 56 28.50 16.37 6.82
N LYS A 57 29.06 15.19 7.12
CA LYS A 57 28.45 13.91 6.75
C LYS A 57 27.14 13.72 7.49
N VAL A 58 26.20 13.06 6.83
CA VAL A 58 24.91 12.67 7.37
C VAL A 58 24.73 11.17 7.24
N ARG A 59 24.05 10.57 8.19
CA ARG A 59 23.64 9.17 8.09
C ARG A 59 22.19 9.00 8.50
N ARG A 60 21.55 8.01 7.91
CA ARG A 60 20.24 7.52 8.32
C ARG A 60 20.40 6.18 9.02
N LEU A 61 20.02 6.12 10.27
CA LEU A 61 19.83 4.86 10.98
C LEU A 61 18.44 4.32 10.68
N ALA A 62 18.32 3.01 10.51
CA ALA A 62 17.05 2.31 10.25
C ALA A 62 16.88 1.16 11.21
N THR A 63 15.64 0.80 11.51
CA THR A 63 15.31 -0.50 12.09
C THR A 63 15.61 -1.61 11.08
N VAL A 64 15.57 -2.85 11.53
CA VAL A 64 15.72 -4.03 10.67
C VAL A 64 14.72 -4.00 9.51
N SER A 65 15.08 -4.62 8.40
CA SER A 65 14.19 -4.76 7.25
C SER A 65 12.97 -5.63 7.60
N SER A 66 11.81 -5.28 7.03
CA SER A 66 10.61 -6.09 7.18
C SER A 66 10.71 -7.47 6.49
N LEU A 67 11.66 -7.65 5.57
CA LEU A 67 11.97 -8.97 5.00
C LEU A 67 12.70 -9.87 5.99
N ASP A 68 13.59 -9.30 6.80
CA ASP A 68 14.35 -10.05 7.80
C ASP A 68 13.53 -10.37 9.05
N GLN A 69 12.67 -9.42 9.45
CA GLN A 69 11.80 -9.54 10.62
C GLN A 69 10.40 -9.01 10.32
N PRO A 70 9.57 -9.76 9.58
CA PRO A 70 8.24 -9.33 9.18
C PRO A 70 7.28 -9.09 10.36
N GLU A 71 7.52 -9.75 11.50
CA GLU A 71 6.75 -9.57 12.75
C GLU A 71 7.18 -8.36 13.58
N ALA A 72 8.29 -7.71 13.25
CA ALA A 72 8.74 -6.55 14.00
C ALA A 72 7.87 -5.33 13.65
N ALA A 73 7.07 -4.88 14.61
CA ALA A 73 6.08 -3.83 14.45
C ALA A 73 6.61 -2.52 13.85
N LEU A 74 7.89 -2.22 14.07
CA LEU A 74 8.57 -1.04 13.55
C LEU A 74 9.66 -1.37 12.51
N ALA A 75 9.60 -2.54 11.87
CA ALA A 75 10.52 -2.87 10.79
C ALA A 75 10.43 -1.86 9.66
N THR A 76 11.56 -1.57 9.04
CA THR A 76 11.64 -0.68 7.88
C THR A 76 11.17 -1.45 6.65
N GLU A 77 10.13 -0.94 6.00
CA GLU A 77 9.66 -1.43 4.71
C GLU A 77 10.39 -0.69 3.60
N TRP A 78 11.08 -1.42 2.74
CA TRP A 78 11.82 -0.86 1.62
C TRP A 78 11.02 -1.00 0.33
N ALA A 79 11.03 0.08 -0.46
CA ALA A 79 10.44 0.10 -1.79
C ALA A 79 11.53 0.40 -2.82
N TRP A 80 11.44 -0.28 -3.96
CA TRP A 80 12.35 -0.11 -5.09
C TRP A 80 11.62 0.60 -6.21
N TYR A 81 12.30 1.57 -6.83
CA TYR A 81 11.76 2.42 -7.87
C TYR A 81 12.70 2.45 -9.07
N TRP A 82 12.15 2.59 -10.25
CA TRP A 82 12.87 2.84 -11.47
C TRP A 82 12.35 4.11 -12.14
N GLU A 83 13.25 4.87 -12.77
CA GLU A 83 12.93 6.11 -13.44
C GLU A 83 12.42 5.84 -14.86
N GLU A 84 11.27 6.38 -15.21
CA GLU A 84 10.73 6.41 -16.57
C GLU A 84 11.20 7.70 -17.27
N GLU A 85 10.96 7.79 -18.58
CA GLU A 85 11.10 9.04 -19.30
C GLU A 85 10.27 10.13 -18.61
N ASP A 86 10.76 11.37 -18.59
CA ASP A 86 10.15 12.53 -17.91
C ASP A 86 10.32 12.60 -16.37
N GLU A 87 11.39 12.02 -15.82
CA GLU A 87 11.70 12.05 -14.38
C GLU A 87 10.60 11.43 -13.49
N CYS A 88 9.72 10.63 -14.08
CA CYS A 88 8.67 9.91 -13.35
C CYS A 88 9.23 8.62 -12.74
N TRP A 89 9.04 8.44 -11.43
CA TRP A 89 9.47 7.26 -10.71
C TRP A 89 8.33 6.25 -10.56
N ASN A 90 8.57 5.04 -11.03
CA ASN A 90 7.64 3.92 -10.92
C ASN A 90 8.16 2.92 -9.90
N VAL A 91 7.24 2.36 -9.12
CA VAL A 91 7.57 1.30 -8.17
C VAL A 91 7.70 -0.04 -8.89
N PHE A 92 8.69 -0.85 -8.52
CA PHE A 92 8.78 -2.24 -8.98
C PHE A 92 7.60 -3.07 -8.46
N TRP A 93 7.34 -4.19 -9.11
CA TRP A 93 6.36 -5.19 -8.64
C TRP A 93 6.79 -5.77 -7.29
N SER A 94 5.85 -6.12 -6.42
CA SER A 94 6.18 -6.59 -5.07
C SER A 94 7.10 -7.81 -5.06
N SER A 95 6.86 -8.80 -5.92
CA SER A 95 7.74 -9.96 -6.04
C SER A 95 9.16 -9.57 -6.45
N THR A 96 9.28 -8.67 -7.43
CA THR A 96 10.58 -8.15 -7.88
C THR A 96 11.25 -7.32 -6.77
N MET A 97 10.48 -6.54 -5.99
CA MET A 97 11.02 -5.79 -4.85
C MET A 97 11.57 -6.70 -3.75
N GLU A 98 10.86 -7.78 -3.43
CA GLU A 98 11.31 -8.76 -2.42
C GLU A 98 12.63 -9.42 -2.86
N ASP A 99 12.73 -9.78 -4.13
CA ASP A 99 13.95 -10.37 -4.68
C ASP A 99 15.10 -9.38 -4.76
N LEU A 100 14.85 -8.13 -5.20
CA LEU A 100 15.84 -7.06 -5.19
C LEU A 100 16.35 -6.77 -3.78
N GLU A 101 15.45 -6.70 -2.79
CA GLU A 101 15.81 -6.46 -1.39
C GLU A 101 16.63 -7.62 -0.82
N ARG A 102 16.31 -8.86 -1.19
CA ARG A 102 17.07 -10.05 -0.77
C ARG A 102 18.49 -10.02 -1.32
N VAL A 103 18.65 -9.77 -2.63
CA VAL A 103 19.97 -9.69 -3.27
C VAL A 103 20.78 -8.50 -2.72
N TYR A 104 20.14 -7.36 -2.49
CA TYR A 104 20.79 -6.19 -1.92
C TYR A 104 21.27 -6.41 -0.48
N SER A 105 20.52 -7.17 0.31
CA SER A 105 20.83 -7.43 1.72
C SER A 105 21.87 -8.53 1.93
N ASP A 106 22.05 -9.41 0.95
CA ASP A 106 23.00 -10.53 1.00
C ASP A 106 24.05 -10.41 -0.14
N PRO A 107 25.23 -9.83 0.15
CA PRO A 107 26.31 -9.70 -0.84
C PRO A 107 26.79 -11.03 -1.46
N SER A 108 26.50 -12.17 -0.82
CA SER A 108 26.86 -13.49 -1.36
C SER A 108 26.06 -13.87 -2.59
N LEU A 109 24.91 -13.24 -2.81
CA LEU A 109 24.05 -13.44 -3.98
C LEU A 109 24.49 -12.63 -5.20
N GLY A 110 25.55 -11.82 -5.07
CA GLY A 110 26.04 -10.96 -6.13
C GLY A 110 25.40 -9.57 -6.12
N SER A 111 25.74 -8.75 -7.11
CA SER A 111 25.24 -7.37 -7.24
C SER A 111 24.32 -7.17 -8.46
N VAL A 112 23.95 -8.24 -9.14
CA VAL A 112 23.16 -8.19 -10.37
C VAL A 112 21.91 -9.08 -10.22
N PHE A 113 20.75 -8.50 -10.50
CA PHE A 113 19.45 -9.20 -10.45
C PHE A 113 18.77 -9.13 -11.81
N GLU A 114 18.36 -10.30 -12.36
CA GLU A 114 17.60 -10.39 -13.60
C GLU A 114 16.13 -10.72 -13.34
N PHE A 115 15.24 -10.09 -14.10
CA PHE A 115 13.80 -10.39 -14.08
C PHE A 115 13.15 -10.18 -15.44
N THR A 116 11.96 -10.76 -15.62
CA THR A 116 11.18 -10.62 -16.84
C THR A 116 9.90 -9.85 -16.54
N ALA A 117 9.60 -8.85 -17.37
CA ALA A 117 8.35 -8.11 -17.32
C ALA A 117 7.74 -8.02 -18.72
N GLY A 118 6.59 -8.66 -18.90
CA GLY A 118 5.95 -8.81 -20.19
C GLY A 118 6.82 -9.61 -21.17
N ARG A 119 7.27 -8.99 -22.27
CA ARG A 119 8.11 -9.62 -23.31
C ARG A 119 9.59 -9.33 -23.16
N HIS A 120 9.97 -8.58 -22.12
CA HIS A 120 11.33 -8.05 -22.00
C HIS A 120 12.01 -8.62 -20.77
N THR A 121 13.31 -8.89 -20.92
CA THR A 121 14.20 -9.23 -19.81
C THR A 121 14.99 -8.00 -19.42
N TYR A 122 15.04 -7.76 -18.13
CA TYR A 122 15.72 -6.65 -17.50
C TYR A 122 16.78 -7.17 -16.54
N GLU A 123 17.81 -6.37 -16.38
CA GLU A 123 18.88 -6.57 -15.41
C GLU A 123 19.01 -5.32 -14.54
N VAL A 124 19.10 -5.48 -13.23
CA VAL A 124 19.37 -4.41 -12.27
C VAL A 124 20.77 -4.64 -11.69
N ASN A 125 21.67 -3.70 -11.95
CA ASN A 125 22.94 -3.60 -11.25
C ASN A 125 22.73 -2.80 -9.96
N LEU A 126 22.90 -3.46 -8.82
CA LEU A 126 22.65 -2.89 -7.49
C LEU A 126 23.83 -2.03 -6.99
N GLU A 127 25.02 -2.14 -7.55
CA GLU A 127 26.15 -1.27 -7.25
C GLU A 127 25.98 0.09 -7.92
N ASP A 128 25.61 0.06 -9.22
CA ASP A 128 25.42 1.27 -10.01
C ASP A 128 24.03 1.87 -9.86
N MET A 129 23.08 1.12 -9.28
CA MET A 129 21.66 1.45 -9.20
C MET A 129 21.04 1.76 -10.56
N ILE A 130 21.32 0.90 -11.54
CA ILE A 130 20.86 1.02 -12.93
C ILE A 130 20.11 -0.25 -13.35
N GLN A 131 18.92 -0.06 -13.94
CA GLN A 131 18.20 -1.09 -14.69
C GLN A 131 18.54 -0.99 -16.17
N SER A 132 18.87 -2.10 -16.80
CA SER A 132 19.05 -2.21 -18.24
C SER A 132 18.03 -3.15 -18.87
N ASN A 133 17.50 -2.79 -20.04
CA ASN A 133 16.70 -3.70 -20.86
C ASN A 133 17.68 -4.50 -21.76
N LYS A 134 17.69 -5.83 -21.65
CA LYS A 134 18.62 -6.68 -22.40
C LYS A 134 18.42 -6.66 -23.91
N SER A 135 17.25 -6.26 -24.39
CA SER A 135 16.94 -6.23 -25.83
C SER A 135 17.16 -4.84 -26.44
N SER A 136 16.73 -3.77 -25.77
CA SER A 136 16.82 -2.40 -26.28
C SER A 136 18.05 -1.64 -25.78
N HIS A 137 18.75 -2.16 -24.77
CA HIS A 137 19.86 -1.52 -24.06
C HIS A 137 19.51 -0.17 -23.42
N THR A 138 18.20 0.09 -23.22
CA THR A 138 17.76 1.27 -22.50
C THR A 138 18.19 1.18 -21.04
N LEU A 139 18.80 2.24 -20.52
CA LEU A 139 19.23 2.35 -19.13
C LEU A 139 18.26 3.24 -18.36
N ARG A 140 17.99 2.89 -17.11
CA ARG A 140 17.10 3.63 -16.21
C ARG A 140 17.70 3.65 -14.80
N LEU A 141 17.60 4.77 -14.12
CA LEU A 141 18.04 4.85 -12.74
C LEU A 141 17.10 4.02 -11.85
N VAL A 142 17.70 3.43 -10.82
CA VAL A 142 16.99 2.70 -9.77
C VAL A 142 17.23 3.39 -8.44
N ARG A 143 16.19 3.46 -7.61
CA ARG A 143 16.32 3.96 -6.24
C ARG A 143 15.65 3.02 -5.25
N ARG A 144 16.33 2.81 -4.14
CA ARG A 144 15.79 2.14 -2.96
C ARG A 144 15.45 3.19 -1.92
N ARG A 145 14.18 3.25 -1.48
CA ARG A 145 13.69 4.20 -0.49
C ARG A 145 12.79 3.50 0.52
N PRO A 146 12.80 3.91 1.79
CA PRO A 146 11.86 3.36 2.76
C PRO A 146 10.45 3.88 2.51
N ILE A 147 9.45 3.11 2.91
CA ILE A 147 8.08 3.60 2.99
C ILE A 147 7.97 4.51 4.20
N PHE A 148 7.52 5.74 3.98
CA PHE A 148 7.41 6.73 5.05
C PHE A 148 6.41 6.30 6.13
N LYS A 149 6.86 6.32 7.38
CA LYS A 149 6.04 6.14 8.57
C LYS A 149 6.09 7.40 9.41
N SER A 150 4.95 8.07 9.57
CA SER A 150 4.86 9.24 10.43
C SER A 150 4.93 8.86 11.92
N PRO A 151 5.23 9.80 12.85
CA PRO A 151 5.14 9.54 14.27
C PRO A 151 3.76 9.02 14.71
N ARG A 152 2.69 9.45 14.04
CA ARG A 152 1.33 8.96 14.30
C ARG A 152 1.17 7.50 13.89
N ASP A 153 1.72 7.10 12.74
CA ASP A 153 1.66 5.72 12.27
C ASP A 153 2.44 4.80 13.22
N VAL A 154 3.61 5.24 13.65
CA VAL A 154 4.45 4.54 14.64
C VAL A 154 3.71 4.39 15.97
N GLN A 155 3.13 5.47 16.48
CA GLN A 155 2.37 5.43 17.73
C GLN A 155 1.18 4.46 17.63
N ARG A 156 0.50 4.41 16.48
CA ARG A 156 -0.57 3.45 16.22
C ARG A 156 -0.07 2.01 16.28
N VAL A 157 1.05 1.73 15.61
CA VAL A 157 1.65 0.39 15.61
C VAL A 157 2.04 -0.04 17.04
N ILE A 158 2.64 0.86 17.84
CA ILE A 158 2.98 0.60 19.24
C ILE A 158 1.72 0.34 20.09
N CYS A 159 0.70 1.17 19.92
CA CYS A 159 -0.58 0.98 20.62
C CYS A 159 -1.21 -0.38 20.26
N MET A 160 -1.13 -0.79 19.00
CA MET A 160 -1.65 -2.09 18.55
C MET A 160 -0.87 -3.28 19.10
N SER A 161 0.46 -3.21 19.15
CA SER A 161 1.30 -4.27 19.70
C SER A 161 1.16 -4.40 21.23
N ASN A 162 0.79 -3.31 21.92
CA ASN A 162 0.56 -3.29 23.37
C ASN A 162 -0.88 -3.69 23.76
N THR A 163 -1.83 -3.68 22.83
CA THR A 163 -3.19 -4.16 23.08
C THR A 163 -3.30 -5.63 22.73
N ASN A 164 -3.14 -6.49 23.74
CA ASN A 164 -3.38 -7.95 23.66
C ASN A 164 -4.85 -8.34 23.35
N THR A 165 -5.66 -7.41 22.87
CA THR A 165 -7.06 -7.62 22.49
C THR A 165 -7.37 -6.87 21.19
N SER A 166 -6.90 -7.42 20.06
CA SER A 166 -7.50 -7.07 18.79
C SER A 166 -8.95 -7.49 18.81
N ILE A 167 -9.87 -6.54 18.78
CA ILE A 167 -11.31 -6.84 18.68
C ILE A 167 -11.55 -7.24 17.23
N VAL A 168 -11.44 -8.54 16.97
CA VAL A 168 -11.82 -9.09 15.66
C VAL A 168 -13.34 -9.28 15.60
N PRO A 169 -13.94 -9.27 14.41
CA PRO A 169 -15.35 -9.55 14.25
C PRO A 169 -15.72 -10.90 14.87
N SER A 170 -16.85 -10.95 15.56
CA SER A 170 -17.33 -12.16 16.26
C SER A 170 -17.61 -13.34 15.32
N TYR A 171 -17.84 -13.08 14.04
CA TYR A 171 -18.07 -14.09 13.00
C TYR A 171 -16.78 -14.68 12.42
N TRP A 172 -15.59 -14.14 12.79
CA TRP A 172 -14.33 -14.75 12.38
C TRP A 172 -14.10 -16.08 13.07
N ASP A 173 -13.48 -16.99 12.34
CA ASP A 173 -13.03 -18.25 12.92
C ASP A 173 -11.83 -17.99 13.84
N GLN A 174 -12.11 -18.01 15.14
CA GLN A 174 -11.11 -17.72 16.18
C GLN A 174 -10.01 -18.80 16.24
N SER A 175 -10.29 -20.02 15.79
CA SER A 175 -9.32 -21.11 15.74
C SER A 175 -8.32 -20.97 14.59
N ARG A 176 -8.64 -20.11 13.61
CA ARG A 176 -7.87 -19.84 12.39
C ARG A 176 -7.43 -18.37 12.29
N LEU A 177 -7.19 -17.73 13.43
CA LEU A 177 -6.61 -16.41 13.42
C LEU A 177 -5.13 -16.51 13.03
N PRO A 178 -4.70 -15.87 11.93
CA PRO A 178 -3.30 -15.90 11.52
C PRO A 178 -2.45 -15.12 12.52
N GLY A 179 -1.38 -15.73 13.00
CA GLY A 179 -0.35 -15.00 13.76
C GLY A 179 0.35 -13.96 12.90
N ASN A 180 0.58 -14.31 11.63
CA ASN A 180 1.12 -13.44 10.57
C ASN A 180 0.42 -13.74 9.25
N GLY A 181 0.29 -12.72 8.40
CA GLY A 181 -0.32 -12.86 7.08
C GLY A 181 -1.84 -12.91 7.10
N PHE A 182 -2.42 -13.84 6.34
CA PHE A 182 -3.86 -13.97 6.20
C PHE A 182 -4.29 -15.44 6.16
N GLU A 183 -5.58 -15.67 6.45
CA GLU A 183 -6.26 -16.95 6.27
C GLU A 183 -7.49 -16.76 5.39
N MET A 184 -7.74 -17.72 4.51
CA MET A 184 -9.00 -17.82 3.74
C MET A 184 -9.85 -18.94 4.31
N VAL A 185 -11.01 -18.58 4.84
CA VAL A 185 -11.96 -19.53 5.45
C VAL A 185 -13.09 -19.78 4.49
N LEU A 186 -13.17 -21.01 3.94
CA LEU A 186 -14.25 -21.40 3.06
C LEU A 186 -15.59 -21.36 3.81
N LEU A 187 -16.58 -20.67 3.26
CA LEU A 187 -17.91 -20.57 3.82
C LEU A 187 -18.82 -21.70 3.28
N PRO A 188 -19.32 -22.58 4.14
CA PRO A 188 -20.29 -23.60 3.71
C PRO A 188 -21.57 -22.95 3.18
N SER A 189 -22.14 -23.48 2.09
CA SER A 189 -23.34 -22.98 1.44
C SER A 189 -24.60 -22.99 2.33
N SER A 190 -24.57 -23.74 3.42
CA SER A 190 -25.64 -23.79 4.42
C SER A 190 -25.67 -22.58 5.35
N THR A 191 -24.55 -21.85 5.50
CA THR A 191 -24.44 -20.73 6.44
C THR A 191 -25.21 -19.50 5.97
N ALA A 192 -25.69 -18.70 6.92
CA ALA A 192 -26.35 -17.42 6.63
C ALA A 192 -25.39 -16.47 5.92
N GLU A 193 -24.15 -16.38 6.42
CA GLU A 193 -23.11 -15.53 5.85
C GLU A 193 -22.85 -15.83 4.36
N HIS A 194 -22.72 -17.12 4.00
CA HIS A 194 -22.58 -17.50 2.58
C HIS A 194 -23.79 -17.05 1.74
N LYS A 195 -25.02 -17.25 2.26
CA LYS A 195 -26.25 -16.89 1.55
C LYS A 195 -26.36 -15.39 1.33
N ASP A 196 -25.98 -14.58 2.31
CA ASP A 196 -26.03 -13.12 2.24
C ASP A 196 -25.03 -12.60 1.19
N ILE A 197 -23.79 -13.11 1.19
CA ILE A 197 -22.77 -12.71 0.19
C ILE A 197 -23.18 -13.18 -1.21
N LYS A 198 -23.70 -14.41 -1.34
CA LYS A 198 -24.25 -14.92 -2.60
C LYS A 198 -25.37 -14.02 -3.12
N ALA A 199 -26.35 -13.68 -2.30
CA ALA A 199 -27.46 -12.82 -2.69
C ALA A 199 -27.00 -11.41 -3.11
N CYS A 200 -25.99 -10.86 -2.40
CA CYS A 200 -25.39 -9.58 -2.74
C CYS A 200 -24.74 -9.61 -4.14
N PHE A 201 -24.01 -10.66 -4.47
CA PHE A 201 -23.38 -10.86 -5.79
C PHE A 201 -24.44 -11.09 -6.88
N GLU A 202 -25.36 -12.04 -6.68
CA GLU A 202 -26.35 -12.43 -7.67
C GLU A 202 -27.38 -11.33 -7.99
N LYS A 203 -27.52 -10.32 -7.12
CA LYS A 203 -28.39 -9.17 -7.35
C LYS A 203 -28.10 -8.46 -8.68
N THR A 204 -26.85 -8.42 -9.07
CA THR A 204 -26.41 -7.72 -10.31
C THR A 204 -25.60 -8.61 -11.27
N ALA A 205 -24.94 -9.65 -10.78
CA ALA A 205 -24.18 -10.62 -11.58
C ALA A 205 -25.06 -11.82 -11.99
N VAL A 206 -26.13 -11.54 -12.72
CA VAL A 206 -27.11 -12.56 -13.13
C VAL A 206 -26.46 -13.53 -14.13
N GLY A 207 -26.68 -14.86 -13.91
CA GLY A 207 -26.22 -15.91 -14.82
C GLY A 207 -24.79 -16.40 -14.55
N PHE A 208 -24.09 -15.86 -13.57
CA PHE A 208 -22.80 -16.37 -13.13
C PHE A 208 -22.96 -17.44 -12.05
N HIS A 209 -22.16 -18.50 -12.17
CA HIS A 209 -22.17 -19.59 -11.21
C HIS A 209 -21.03 -19.39 -10.19
N ILE A 210 -21.39 -19.29 -8.90
CA ILE A 210 -20.41 -19.18 -7.82
C ILE A 210 -19.83 -20.56 -7.54
N LEU A 211 -18.50 -20.66 -7.60
CA LEU A 211 -17.74 -21.87 -7.26
C LEU A 211 -17.46 -21.93 -5.76
N THR A 212 -16.90 -20.85 -5.21
CA THR A 212 -16.60 -20.74 -3.77
C THR A 212 -16.82 -19.32 -3.27
N ILE A 213 -17.14 -19.22 -1.98
CA ILE A 213 -17.08 -17.97 -1.21
C ILE A 213 -16.17 -18.23 -0.02
N GLU A 214 -15.13 -17.44 0.11
CA GLU A 214 -14.13 -17.53 1.16
C GLU A 214 -14.08 -16.22 1.94
N ARG A 215 -14.06 -16.29 3.27
CA ARG A 215 -13.82 -15.12 4.11
C ARG A 215 -12.31 -14.92 4.29
N VAL A 216 -11.83 -13.72 4.06
CA VAL A 216 -10.44 -13.33 4.29
C VAL A 216 -10.31 -12.85 5.74
N GLN A 217 -9.41 -13.46 6.49
CA GLN A 217 -9.06 -13.07 7.85
C GLN A 217 -7.61 -12.57 7.86
N ASN A 218 -7.40 -11.28 7.92
CA ASN A 218 -6.09 -10.65 8.05
C ASN A 218 -6.14 -9.64 9.19
N LEU A 219 -5.59 -10.04 10.33
CA LEU A 219 -5.63 -9.26 11.56
C LEU A 219 -4.97 -7.89 11.41
N TYR A 220 -3.86 -7.83 10.69
CA TYR A 220 -3.12 -6.60 10.43
C TYR A 220 -3.96 -5.61 9.61
N GLN A 221 -4.54 -6.06 8.49
CA GLN A 221 -5.39 -5.21 7.65
C GLN A 221 -6.67 -4.78 8.37
N TRP A 222 -7.27 -5.68 9.17
CA TRP A 222 -8.45 -5.36 9.98
C TRP A 222 -8.17 -4.25 10.98
N ASN A 223 -7.08 -4.36 11.71
CA ASN A 223 -6.68 -3.36 12.69
C ASN A 223 -6.41 -1.99 12.05
N PHE A 224 -5.76 -1.95 10.88
CA PHE A 224 -5.58 -0.70 10.13
C PHE A 224 -6.90 -0.09 9.68
N TYR A 225 -7.83 -0.92 9.25
CA TYR A 225 -9.15 -0.50 8.85
C TYR A 225 -9.94 0.11 10.02
N GLU A 226 -9.97 -0.55 11.17
CA GLU A 226 -10.65 -0.05 12.37
C GLU A 226 -10.03 1.26 12.89
N LEU A 227 -8.70 1.37 12.88
CA LEU A 227 -8.02 2.62 13.22
C LEU A 227 -8.38 3.78 12.28
N GLN A 228 -8.44 3.51 10.99
CA GLN A 228 -8.87 4.52 10.02
C GLN A 228 -10.32 4.94 10.27
N ARG A 229 -11.19 4.00 10.58
CA ARG A 229 -12.58 4.25 10.94
C ARG A 229 -12.70 5.13 12.18
N ASP A 230 -11.94 4.82 13.23
CA ASP A 230 -11.93 5.62 14.46
C ASP A 230 -11.35 7.02 14.24
N GLN A 231 -10.33 7.14 13.38
CA GLN A 231 -9.78 8.44 12.99
C GLN A 231 -10.83 9.29 12.26
N MET A 232 -11.57 8.72 11.32
CA MET A 232 -12.64 9.42 10.59
C MET A 232 -13.76 9.87 11.56
N LYS A 233 -14.13 9.01 12.52
CA LYS A 233 -15.06 9.38 13.60
C LYS A 233 -14.58 10.61 14.39
N SER A 234 -13.34 10.57 14.82
CA SER A 234 -12.75 11.62 15.65
C SER A 234 -12.60 12.96 14.92
N SER A 235 -12.51 12.92 13.59
CA SER A 235 -12.43 14.11 12.72
C SER A 235 -13.80 14.73 12.43
N GLY A 236 -14.89 14.19 13.00
CA GLY A 236 -16.26 14.65 12.74
C GLY A 236 -16.77 14.31 11.32
N THR A 237 -16.04 13.50 10.58
CA THR A 237 -16.49 13.01 9.27
C THR A 237 -17.57 11.94 9.45
N SER A 238 -18.64 12.03 8.67
CA SER A 238 -19.65 10.97 8.63
C SER A 238 -18.99 9.67 8.18
N ILE A 239 -19.10 8.62 9.01
CA ILE A 239 -18.60 7.31 8.60
C ILE A 239 -19.61 6.72 7.64
N MET A 240 -19.33 6.85 6.36
CA MET A 240 -20.03 6.12 5.33
C MET A 240 -19.19 4.91 4.96
N GLU A 241 -19.49 3.76 5.58
CA GLU A 241 -18.97 2.45 5.20
C GLU A 241 -19.89 1.83 4.15
N LYS A 242 -19.29 1.29 3.09
CA LYS A 242 -20.04 0.57 2.04
C LYS A 242 -19.42 -0.79 1.79
N GLN A 243 -20.26 -1.77 1.48
CA GLN A 243 -19.84 -3.04 0.90
C GLN A 243 -19.79 -2.86 -0.61
N LEU A 244 -18.59 -3.01 -1.19
CA LEU A 244 -18.34 -2.75 -2.60
C LEU A 244 -17.56 -3.91 -3.23
N PHE A 245 -17.66 -4.03 -4.56
CA PHE A 245 -17.03 -5.09 -5.33
C PHE A 245 -15.73 -4.64 -5.99
N HIS A 246 -14.76 -5.56 -6.08
CA HIS A 246 -13.56 -5.40 -6.89
C HIS A 246 -13.23 -6.70 -7.62
N GLY A 247 -13.34 -6.69 -8.94
CA GLY A 247 -12.97 -7.83 -9.79
C GLY A 247 -11.47 -7.90 -10.02
N THR A 248 -10.90 -9.10 -9.95
CA THR A 248 -9.47 -9.30 -10.15
C THR A 248 -9.17 -10.61 -10.86
N VAL A 249 -7.95 -10.75 -11.38
CA VAL A 249 -7.43 -12.02 -11.88
C VAL A 249 -6.88 -12.86 -10.72
N SER A 250 -6.89 -14.19 -10.87
CA SER A 250 -6.50 -15.09 -9.79
C SER A 250 -5.09 -14.86 -9.26
N GLU A 251 -4.17 -14.41 -10.12
CA GLU A 251 -2.77 -14.12 -9.79
C GLU A 251 -2.59 -13.00 -8.74
N HIS A 252 -3.57 -12.10 -8.62
CA HIS A 252 -3.49 -10.98 -7.68
C HIS A 252 -4.17 -11.27 -6.35
N VAL A 253 -4.90 -12.39 -6.21
CA VAL A 253 -5.71 -12.69 -5.02
C VAL A 253 -4.86 -12.75 -3.75
N ASP A 254 -3.83 -13.59 -3.73
CA ASP A 254 -2.99 -13.79 -2.55
C ASP A 254 -2.31 -12.48 -2.12
N ARG A 255 -1.87 -11.70 -3.09
CA ARG A 255 -1.28 -10.41 -2.85
C ARG A 255 -2.26 -9.43 -2.21
N ILE A 256 -3.49 -9.32 -2.71
CA ILE A 256 -4.52 -8.47 -2.11
C ILE A 256 -4.82 -8.93 -0.68
N CYS A 257 -4.94 -10.24 -0.46
CA CYS A 257 -5.17 -10.81 0.86
C CYS A 257 -4.02 -10.52 1.83
N LYS A 258 -2.76 -10.50 1.34
CA LYS A 258 -1.56 -10.24 2.15
C LYS A 258 -1.31 -8.74 2.37
N ASP A 259 -1.30 -7.94 1.28
CA ASP A 259 -0.75 -6.59 1.26
C ASP A 259 -1.81 -5.49 1.03
N ASN A 260 -3.10 -5.89 0.91
CA ASN A 260 -4.21 -5.03 0.51
C ASN A 260 -4.06 -4.49 -0.93
N PHE A 261 -5.03 -3.71 -1.38
CA PHE A 261 -5.06 -3.13 -2.71
C PHE A 261 -3.95 -2.09 -2.91
N ASP A 262 -3.34 -2.13 -4.09
CA ASP A 262 -2.39 -1.12 -4.52
C ASP A 262 -2.70 -0.71 -5.98
N TRP A 263 -3.29 0.47 -6.16
CA TRP A 263 -3.69 0.98 -7.47
C TRP A 263 -2.51 1.09 -8.45
N ARG A 264 -1.28 1.24 -7.95
CA ARG A 264 -0.06 1.36 -8.76
C ARG A 264 0.27 0.08 -9.53
N VAL A 265 -0.30 -1.04 -9.09
CA VAL A 265 -0.10 -2.37 -9.68
C VAL A 265 -1.11 -2.63 -10.79
N CYS A 266 -2.31 -2.12 -10.64
CA CYS A 266 -3.36 -2.26 -11.65
C CYS A 266 -3.15 -1.22 -12.75
N ARG A 267 -2.34 -1.52 -13.75
CA ARG A 267 -2.19 -0.72 -14.97
C ARG A 267 -3.44 -0.81 -15.85
N ASN A 268 -4.55 -0.30 -15.40
CA ASN A 268 -5.60 0.08 -16.33
C ASN A 268 -5.32 1.52 -16.77
N ASN A 269 -5.08 1.70 -18.07
CA ASN A 269 -4.91 3.02 -18.68
C ASN A 269 -6.16 3.91 -18.54
N ASP A 270 -7.26 3.36 -18.04
CA ASP A 270 -8.54 4.03 -17.87
C ASP A 270 -8.81 4.27 -16.38
N ILE A 271 -8.32 5.40 -15.87
CA ILE A 271 -8.51 5.88 -14.50
C ILE A 271 -9.26 7.22 -14.48
N PRO A 272 -10.51 7.27 -15.00
CA PRO A 272 -11.21 8.53 -15.26
C PRO A 272 -11.48 9.36 -14.00
N TYR A 273 -11.57 8.73 -12.83
CA TYR A 273 -11.98 9.38 -11.58
C TYR A 273 -10.85 9.52 -10.55
N GLY A 274 -9.60 9.23 -10.92
CA GLY A 274 -8.42 9.44 -10.10
C GLY A 274 -7.52 8.20 -9.94
N LYS A 275 -6.29 8.45 -9.51
CA LYS A 275 -5.24 7.44 -9.30
C LYS A 275 -5.40 6.78 -7.94
N GLY A 276 -6.41 5.93 -7.79
CA GLY A 276 -6.73 5.21 -6.57
C GLY A 276 -7.25 3.79 -6.84
N ASN A 277 -7.66 3.10 -5.79
CA ASN A 277 -8.27 1.77 -5.89
C ASN A 277 -9.75 1.91 -6.23
N TYR A 278 -10.19 1.26 -7.28
CA TYR A 278 -11.54 1.32 -7.84
C TYR A 278 -12.41 0.22 -7.27
N PHE A 279 -13.60 0.60 -6.82
CA PHE A 279 -14.64 -0.31 -6.33
C PHE A 279 -15.96 0.02 -7.00
N ALA A 280 -16.75 -1.00 -7.30
CA ALA A 280 -18.07 -0.84 -7.88
C ALA A 280 -19.17 -1.18 -6.85
N ARG A 281 -20.29 -0.47 -6.93
CA ARG A 281 -21.50 -0.78 -6.18
C ARG A 281 -22.09 -2.11 -6.62
N ASP A 282 -22.01 -2.41 -7.91
CA ASP A 282 -22.64 -3.54 -8.56
C ASP A 282 -21.62 -4.55 -9.09
N ALA A 283 -21.79 -5.83 -8.77
CA ALA A 283 -20.88 -6.90 -9.20
C ALA A 283 -20.80 -7.01 -10.74
N SER A 284 -21.91 -6.67 -11.45
CA SER A 284 -21.99 -6.67 -12.92
C SER A 284 -20.92 -5.79 -13.60
N TYR A 285 -20.41 -4.77 -12.92
CA TYR A 285 -19.36 -3.90 -13.45
C TYR A 285 -18.10 -4.68 -13.83
N TYR A 286 -17.76 -5.71 -13.05
CA TYR A 286 -16.55 -6.50 -13.29
C TYR A 286 -16.81 -7.83 -14.02
N THR A 287 -18.00 -8.40 -13.94
CA THR A 287 -18.29 -9.70 -14.58
C THR A 287 -18.26 -9.62 -16.11
N SER A 288 -18.43 -8.43 -16.69
CA SER A 288 -18.29 -8.19 -18.13
C SER A 288 -16.83 -8.09 -18.60
N GLN A 289 -15.88 -7.98 -17.68
CA GLN A 289 -14.47 -7.83 -18.02
C GLN A 289 -13.82 -9.18 -18.33
N SER A 290 -13.06 -9.24 -19.42
CA SER A 290 -12.36 -10.46 -19.83
C SER A 290 -11.30 -10.88 -18.80
N GLY A 291 -11.28 -12.16 -18.45
CA GLY A 291 -10.29 -12.73 -17.54
C GLY A 291 -10.61 -12.61 -16.05
N VAL A 292 -11.61 -11.81 -15.66
CA VAL A 292 -12.05 -11.76 -14.26
C VAL A 292 -12.81 -13.04 -13.90
N ARG A 293 -12.32 -13.76 -12.89
CA ARG A 293 -12.93 -14.98 -12.33
C ARG A 293 -12.90 -14.99 -10.82
N SER A 294 -12.44 -13.90 -10.24
CA SER A 294 -12.38 -13.68 -8.79
C SER A 294 -12.87 -12.27 -8.49
N MET A 295 -13.67 -12.14 -7.45
CA MET A 295 -14.23 -10.87 -7.04
C MET A 295 -14.16 -10.73 -5.53
N PHE A 296 -13.52 -9.68 -5.07
CA PHE A 296 -13.56 -9.30 -3.66
C PHE A 296 -14.86 -8.57 -3.35
N VAL A 297 -15.43 -8.87 -2.20
CA VAL A 297 -16.43 -8.06 -1.52
C VAL A 297 -15.69 -7.36 -0.38
N CYS A 298 -15.59 -6.04 -0.46
CA CYS A 298 -14.76 -5.25 0.44
C CYS A 298 -15.63 -4.36 1.33
N ARG A 299 -15.21 -4.19 2.59
CA ARG A 299 -15.64 -3.04 3.39
C ARG A 299 -14.82 -1.85 2.99
N VAL A 300 -15.47 -0.75 2.67
CA VAL A 300 -14.81 0.48 2.21
C VAL A 300 -15.35 1.68 2.96
N LEU A 301 -14.46 2.41 3.63
CA LEU A 301 -14.75 3.69 4.27
C LEU A 301 -14.72 4.77 3.20
N VAL A 302 -15.84 5.01 2.55
CA VAL A 302 -15.95 6.01 1.49
C VAL A 302 -16.01 7.44 2.03
N GLY A 303 -16.52 7.62 3.26
CA GLY A 303 -16.62 8.93 3.91
C GLY A 303 -17.34 9.97 3.05
N ASP A 304 -16.92 11.22 3.16
CA ASP A 304 -17.39 12.30 2.29
C ASP A 304 -16.71 12.20 0.93
N TYR A 305 -17.49 12.19 -0.15
CA TYR A 305 -16.96 12.01 -1.50
C TYR A 305 -17.34 13.15 -2.45
N THR A 306 -16.57 13.28 -3.53
CA THR A 306 -16.83 14.22 -4.63
C THR A 306 -16.59 13.54 -5.98
N VAL A 307 -17.01 14.19 -7.10
CA VAL A 307 -16.68 13.68 -8.43
C VAL A 307 -15.17 13.74 -8.64
N GLY A 308 -14.59 12.62 -9.08
CA GLY A 308 -13.19 12.52 -9.40
C GLY A 308 -12.87 12.89 -10.86
N ASN A 309 -11.60 13.06 -11.16
CA ASN A 309 -11.08 13.16 -12.52
C ASN A 309 -9.71 12.50 -12.62
N SER A 310 -9.22 12.27 -13.83
CA SER A 310 -7.98 11.53 -14.10
C SER A 310 -6.71 12.16 -13.51
N SER A 311 -6.72 13.44 -13.17
CA SER A 311 -5.59 14.14 -12.56
C SER A 311 -5.53 13.98 -11.03
N CYS A 312 -6.61 13.52 -10.40
CA CYS A 312 -6.66 13.34 -8.94
C CYS A 312 -5.68 12.26 -8.48
N ARG A 313 -4.66 12.62 -7.73
CA ARG A 313 -3.74 11.70 -7.03
C ARG A 313 -4.14 11.48 -5.57
N THR A 314 -4.91 12.40 -5.04
CA THR A 314 -5.54 12.39 -3.72
C THR A 314 -6.94 12.99 -3.86
N PRO A 315 -7.87 12.75 -2.91
CA PRO A 315 -9.15 13.42 -2.94
C PRO A 315 -8.98 14.95 -2.92
N PRO A 316 -9.80 15.69 -3.66
CA PRO A 316 -9.77 17.16 -3.66
C PRO A 316 -10.06 17.75 -2.27
N LEU A 317 -9.68 18.99 -2.05
CA LEU A 317 -10.07 19.76 -0.88
C LEU A 317 -11.56 20.13 -0.95
N LYS A 318 -12.25 20.15 0.19
CA LYS A 318 -13.67 20.53 0.28
C LYS A 318 -13.89 22.01 -0.08
N GLU A 319 -12.91 22.85 0.28
CA GLU A 319 -12.93 24.28 0.01
C GLU A 319 -11.60 24.73 -0.59
N THR A 320 -11.64 25.65 -1.54
CA THR A 320 -10.44 26.22 -2.15
C THR A 320 -9.63 26.99 -1.08
N GLY A 321 -8.40 26.56 -0.84
CA GLY A 321 -7.53 27.11 0.22
C GLY A 321 -7.76 26.55 1.62
N GLY A 322 -8.71 25.62 1.77
CA GLY A 322 -8.93 24.87 3.02
C GLY A 322 -7.89 23.79 3.26
N SER A 323 -7.89 23.18 4.44
CA SER A 323 -7.02 22.05 4.81
C SER A 323 -7.76 20.70 4.84
N ILE A 324 -9.08 20.70 4.69
CA ILE A 324 -9.92 19.50 4.79
C ILE A 324 -10.20 18.96 3.38
N ALA A 325 -9.78 17.72 3.13
CA ALA A 325 -10.06 17.03 1.87
C ALA A 325 -11.31 16.15 2.00
N TYR A 326 -11.88 15.78 0.86
CA TYR A 326 -12.79 14.66 0.77
C TYR A 326 -12.08 13.34 1.10
N ASP A 327 -12.84 12.27 1.38
CA ASP A 327 -12.28 10.98 1.75
C ASP A 327 -12.10 10.05 0.54
N SER A 328 -12.93 10.23 -0.49
CA SER A 328 -12.91 9.44 -1.72
C SER A 328 -13.44 10.23 -2.92
N CYS A 329 -13.30 9.66 -4.12
CA CYS A 329 -13.90 10.16 -5.35
C CYS A 329 -14.92 9.17 -5.89
N VAL A 330 -15.87 9.68 -6.68
CA VAL A 330 -16.93 8.91 -7.32
C VAL A 330 -17.10 9.33 -8.79
N ASP A 331 -17.79 8.49 -9.56
CA ASP A 331 -18.21 8.79 -10.93
C ASP A 331 -19.37 9.80 -10.96
N ASN A 332 -20.30 9.71 -10.01
CA ASN A 332 -21.48 10.57 -9.90
C ASN A 332 -21.84 10.81 -8.43
N ILE A 333 -22.08 12.07 -8.05
CA ILE A 333 -22.42 12.42 -6.64
C ILE A 333 -23.82 11.94 -6.26
N GLN A 334 -24.78 12.04 -7.15
CA GLN A 334 -26.18 11.76 -6.84
C GLN A 334 -26.45 10.26 -6.76
N GLU A 335 -25.86 9.50 -7.68
CA GLU A 335 -25.98 8.06 -7.74
C GLU A 335 -24.63 7.41 -8.06
N PRO A 336 -23.75 7.24 -7.06
CA PRO A 336 -22.44 6.64 -7.29
C PRO A 336 -22.52 5.16 -7.64
N HIS A 337 -21.88 4.80 -8.76
CA HIS A 337 -21.66 3.41 -9.17
C HIS A 337 -20.22 2.97 -8.96
N VAL A 338 -19.26 3.90 -9.09
CA VAL A 338 -17.84 3.68 -8.92
C VAL A 338 -17.31 4.55 -7.80
N PHE A 339 -16.51 3.96 -6.93
CA PHE A 339 -15.83 4.63 -5.81
C PHE A 339 -14.33 4.46 -5.98
N VAL A 340 -13.57 5.55 -5.83
CA VAL A 340 -12.11 5.55 -5.91
C VAL A 340 -11.55 5.96 -4.55
N VAL A 341 -10.78 5.06 -3.95
CA VAL A 341 -10.22 5.22 -2.61
C VAL A 341 -8.70 5.24 -2.68
N PHE A 342 -8.09 6.19 -2.01
CA PHE A 342 -6.66 6.49 -2.17
C PHE A 342 -5.79 5.91 -1.04
N LYS A 343 -6.39 5.55 0.09
CA LYS A 343 -5.66 4.99 1.25
C LYS A 343 -6.02 3.52 1.44
N LYS A 344 -5.02 2.65 1.54
CA LYS A 344 -5.21 1.23 1.84
C LYS A 344 -5.98 0.99 3.14
N SER A 345 -5.75 1.84 4.15
CA SER A 345 -6.43 1.75 5.45
C SER A 345 -7.95 1.99 5.41
N GLN A 346 -8.48 2.55 4.32
CA GLN A 346 -9.93 2.69 4.13
C GLN A 346 -10.58 1.42 3.56
N ILE A 347 -9.80 0.37 3.28
CA ILE A 347 -10.26 -0.82 2.56
C ILE A 347 -9.95 -2.06 3.38
N TYR A 348 -10.96 -2.93 3.55
CA TYR A 348 -10.78 -4.27 4.06
C TYR A 348 -11.39 -5.28 3.07
N PRO A 349 -10.57 -6.14 2.40
CA PRO A 349 -11.05 -7.23 1.55
C PRO A 349 -11.63 -8.32 2.44
N GLU A 350 -12.97 -8.35 2.56
CA GLU A 350 -13.64 -9.21 3.55
C GLU A 350 -13.97 -10.59 3.00
N TYR A 351 -14.44 -10.66 1.75
CA TYR A 351 -14.75 -11.95 1.12
C TYR A 351 -14.17 -12.03 -0.29
N LEU A 352 -13.85 -13.26 -0.70
CA LEU A 352 -13.47 -13.61 -2.06
C LEU A 352 -14.52 -14.55 -2.65
N ILE A 353 -15.09 -14.18 -3.79
CA ILE A 353 -15.98 -14.99 -4.60
C ILE A 353 -15.22 -15.48 -5.82
N LYS A 354 -15.18 -16.80 -6.06
CA LYS A 354 -14.70 -17.40 -7.30
C LYS A 354 -15.90 -17.87 -8.12
N PHE A 355 -15.94 -17.52 -9.43
CA PHE A 355 -17.08 -17.78 -10.33
C PHE A 355 -16.66 -18.06 -11.77
#